data_f9c39b38cc30803487d6cfad0d3a314f
#
_entry.id   f9c39b38cc30803487d6cfad0d3a314f
#
_cell.length_a   1.000
_cell.length_b   1.000
_cell.length_c   1.000
_cell.angle_alpha   90.00
_cell.angle_beta   90.00
_cell.angle_gamma   90.00
#
_symmetry.space_group_name_H-M   'P 1'
#
loop_
_entity.id
_entity.type
_entity.pdbx_description
1 polymer ?
#
loop_
_entity_poly.entity_id
_entity_poly.type
_entity_poly.pdbx_seq_one_letter_code
_entity_poly.pdbx_strand_id
1 'polypeptide(L)'
;MSIQSLLHGIDQLSKSVGHAFAWCIVILTLGTSYEVFVRYALSDPTDWAFDMSYILYGALFMMSGAYALSRGAHVRGDMFYRKMPPRVQGGLDLVLYVLFFYPGVIALMYSGWGYAMDSMRINEVSVNSPIGVPIWQLKMIIPAAGALLALQGVAEMLRCIVCLRTGAWPQRLHDVEEMETAILHQVQDEQRLGFEASMPAPSSGHRPTTDTSGDGK
;
A
#
# COMPACT_ATOMS: atom_id res chain seq x y z
N MET A 1 26.35 2.09 10.72
CA MET A 1 24.99 2.28 10.20
C MET A 1 24.10 2.66 11.37
N SER A 2 23.38 3.78 11.30
CA SER A 2 22.43 4.15 12.34
C SER A 2 21.22 3.20 12.27
N ILE A 3 20.60 2.88 13.40
CA ILE A 3 19.39 2.05 13.44
C ILE A 3 18.30 2.60 12.51
N GLN A 4 18.19 3.91 12.43
CA GLN A 4 17.24 4.58 11.52
C GLN A 4 17.51 4.27 10.04
N SER A 5 18.77 4.24 9.61
CA SER A 5 19.12 3.90 8.23
C SER A 5 18.73 2.47 7.86
N LEU A 6 18.85 1.53 8.81
CA LEU A 6 18.42 0.15 8.62
C LEU A 6 16.88 0.06 8.49
N LEU A 7 16.16 0.74 9.40
CA LEU A 7 14.69 0.78 9.39
C LEU A 7 14.15 1.36 8.07
N HIS A 8 14.72 2.48 7.61
CA HIS A 8 14.35 3.08 6.34
C HIS A 8 14.65 2.18 5.14
N GLY A 9 15.77 1.42 5.18
CA GLY A 9 16.09 0.47 4.11
C GLY A 9 15.06 -0.67 4.00
N ILE A 10 14.61 -1.22 5.13
CA ILE A 10 13.57 -2.27 5.16
C ILE A 10 12.22 -1.71 4.69
N ASP A 11 11.83 -0.52 5.14
CA ASP A 11 10.60 0.15 4.70
C ASP A 11 10.62 0.41 3.20
N GLN A 12 11.74 0.89 2.66
CA GLN A 12 11.90 1.16 1.24
C GLN A 12 11.80 -0.11 0.40
N LEU A 13 12.36 -1.23 0.88
CA LEU A 13 12.20 -2.52 0.23
C LEU A 13 10.72 -2.94 0.18
N SER A 14 10.04 -2.91 1.34
CA SER A 14 8.61 -3.24 1.43
C SER A 14 7.75 -2.33 0.55
N LYS A 15 8.07 -1.03 0.50
CA LYS A 15 7.42 -0.05 -0.39
C LYS A 15 7.64 -0.40 -1.86
N SER A 16 8.87 -0.68 -2.27
CA SER A 16 9.19 -1.00 -3.67
C SER A 16 8.48 -2.26 -4.14
N VAL A 17 8.51 -3.31 -3.31
CA VAL A 17 7.80 -4.57 -3.61
C VAL A 17 6.30 -4.35 -3.67
N GLY A 18 5.72 -3.64 -2.69
CA GLY A 18 4.29 -3.32 -2.67
C GLY A 18 3.85 -2.56 -3.92
N HIS A 19 4.60 -1.53 -4.35
CA HIS A 19 4.30 -0.79 -5.57
C HIS A 19 4.46 -1.63 -6.84
N ALA A 20 5.48 -2.49 -6.93
CA ALA A 20 5.66 -3.37 -8.08
C ALA A 20 4.46 -4.32 -8.24
N PHE A 21 4.00 -4.93 -7.14
CA PHE A 21 2.83 -5.82 -7.18
C PHE A 21 1.49 -5.08 -7.27
N ALA A 22 1.42 -3.79 -6.93
CA ALA A 22 0.22 -2.98 -7.16
C ALA A 22 -0.17 -2.90 -8.65
N TRP A 23 0.79 -3.01 -9.58
CA TRP A 23 0.49 -3.09 -11.01
C TRP A 23 -0.30 -4.34 -11.41
N CYS A 24 -0.27 -5.40 -10.60
CA CYS A 24 -1.10 -6.59 -10.82
C CYS A 24 -2.59 -6.24 -10.86
N ILE A 25 -3.06 -5.21 -10.12
CA ILE A 25 -4.48 -4.82 -10.14
C ILE A 25 -4.86 -4.22 -11.49
N VAL A 26 -3.96 -3.46 -12.13
CA VAL A 26 -4.22 -2.87 -13.45
C VAL A 26 -4.32 -3.98 -14.50
N ILE A 27 -3.36 -4.92 -14.48
CA ILE A 27 -3.35 -6.07 -15.39
C ILE A 27 -4.59 -6.94 -15.16
N LEU A 28 -4.95 -7.18 -13.89
CA LEU A 28 -6.14 -7.93 -13.50
C LEU A 28 -7.42 -7.27 -14.06
N THR A 29 -7.56 -5.96 -13.87
CA THR A 29 -8.73 -5.20 -14.32
C THR A 29 -8.85 -5.24 -15.85
N LEU A 30 -7.77 -4.99 -16.56
CA LEU A 30 -7.76 -5.04 -18.03
C LEU A 30 -8.03 -6.45 -18.55
N GLY A 31 -7.40 -7.47 -17.94
CA GLY A 31 -7.60 -8.88 -18.31
C GLY A 31 -9.03 -9.35 -18.08
N THR A 32 -9.62 -9.00 -16.93
CA THR A 32 -11.02 -9.33 -16.62
C THR A 32 -11.98 -8.58 -17.53
N SER A 33 -11.73 -7.31 -17.83
CA SER A 33 -12.55 -6.54 -18.78
C SER A 33 -12.50 -7.13 -20.18
N TYR A 34 -11.32 -7.54 -20.63
CA TYR A 34 -11.13 -8.24 -21.90
C TYR A 34 -11.92 -9.56 -21.93
N GLU A 35 -11.82 -10.40 -20.90
CA GLU A 35 -12.54 -11.65 -20.77
C GLU A 35 -14.06 -11.46 -20.85
N VAL A 36 -14.58 -10.45 -20.12
CA VAL A 36 -16.01 -10.13 -20.14
C VAL A 36 -16.45 -9.75 -21.56
N PHE A 37 -15.67 -8.92 -22.25
CA PHE A 37 -15.97 -8.54 -23.62
C PHE A 37 -15.98 -9.74 -24.58
N VAL A 38 -14.93 -10.56 -24.56
CA VAL A 38 -14.82 -11.74 -25.44
C VAL A 38 -15.93 -12.74 -25.16
N ARG A 39 -16.22 -12.99 -23.90
CA ARG A 39 -17.27 -13.92 -23.47
C ARG A 39 -18.66 -13.52 -23.91
N TYR A 40 -19.03 -12.23 -23.77
CA TYR A 40 -20.40 -11.78 -24.04
C TYR A 40 -20.58 -11.21 -25.45
N ALA A 41 -19.60 -10.53 -26.02
CA ALA A 41 -19.71 -9.96 -27.36
C ALA A 41 -19.36 -10.96 -28.47
N LEU A 42 -18.34 -11.82 -28.24
CA LEU A 42 -17.85 -12.77 -29.22
C LEU A 42 -18.37 -14.21 -28.96
N SER A 43 -18.97 -14.46 -27.79
CA SER A 43 -19.41 -15.80 -27.33
C SER A 43 -18.29 -16.85 -27.34
N ASP A 44 -17.03 -16.40 -27.12
CA ASP A 44 -15.82 -17.22 -27.15
C ASP A 44 -15.01 -17.02 -25.85
N PRO A 45 -15.46 -17.63 -24.72
CA PRO A 45 -14.82 -17.47 -23.42
C PRO A 45 -13.38 -18.01 -23.44
N THR A 46 -12.45 -17.26 -22.82
CA THR A 46 -11.05 -17.67 -22.74
C THR A 46 -10.81 -18.68 -21.63
N ASP A 47 -9.99 -19.70 -21.90
CA ASP A 47 -9.69 -20.76 -20.94
C ASP A 47 -8.67 -20.37 -19.85
N TRP A 48 -7.96 -19.26 -20.03
CA TRP A 48 -6.85 -18.84 -19.15
C TRP A 48 -7.20 -17.69 -18.21
N ALA A 49 -8.25 -16.90 -18.51
CA ALA A 49 -8.51 -15.63 -17.80
C ALA A 49 -8.82 -15.83 -16.32
N PHE A 50 -9.52 -16.92 -15.96
CA PHE A 50 -9.82 -17.25 -14.57
C PHE A 50 -8.54 -17.49 -13.76
N ASP A 51 -7.63 -18.32 -14.29
CA ASP A 51 -6.38 -18.65 -13.60
C ASP A 51 -5.46 -17.45 -13.47
N MET A 52 -5.35 -16.63 -14.52
CA MET A 52 -4.56 -15.40 -14.47
C MET A 52 -5.12 -14.41 -13.43
N SER A 53 -6.44 -14.28 -13.35
CA SER A 53 -7.10 -13.44 -12.34
C SER A 53 -6.80 -13.92 -10.93
N TYR A 54 -6.89 -15.18 -10.67
CA TYR A 54 -6.59 -15.82 -9.40
C TYR A 54 -5.11 -15.66 -9.01
N ILE A 55 -4.19 -15.86 -9.94
CA ILE A 55 -2.74 -15.72 -9.72
C ILE A 55 -2.37 -14.26 -9.43
N LEU A 56 -2.85 -13.32 -10.24
CA LEU A 56 -2.55 -11.89 -10.06
C LEU A 56 -3.13 -11.34 -8.75
N TYR A 57 -4.36 -11.71 -8.42
CA TYR A 57 -4.99 -11.31 -7.17
C TYR A 57 -4.25 -11.88 -5.96
N GLY A 58 -3.94 -13.18 -5.99
CA GLY A 58 -3.20 -13.83 -4.91
C GLY A 58 -1.80 -13.24 -4.71
N ALA A 59 -1.08 -12.97 -5.80
CA ALA A 59 0.24 -12.33 -5.78
C ALA A 59 0.17 -10.91 -5.18
N LEU A 60 -0.76 -10.09 -5.65
CA LEU A 60 -1.00 -8.74 -5.13
C LEU A 60 -1.28 -8.78 -3.63
N PHE A 61 -2.24 -9.61 -3.21
CA PHE A 61 -2.66 -9.69 -1.81
C PHE A 61 -1.52 -10.12 -0.88
N MET A 62 -0.80 -11.17 -1.24
CA MET A 62 0.29 -11.70 -0.43
C MET A 62 1.46 -10.71 -0.31
N MET A 63 1.90 -10.12 -1.43
CA MET A 63 3.08 -9.26 -1.45
C MET A 63 2.81 -7.86 -0.90
N SER A 64 1.56 -7.39 -0.87
CA SER A 64 1.20 -6.11 -0.25
C SER A 64 1.22 -6.14 1.28
N GLY A 65 1.22 -7.33 1.91
CA GLY A 65 1.16 -7.47 3.37
C GLY A 65 2.32 -6.78 4.10
N ALA A 66 3.55 -6.93 3.62
CA ALA A 66 4.73 -6.29 4.21
C ALA A 66 4.66 -4.75 4.06
N TYR A 67 4.18 -4.25 2.92
CA TYR A 67 3.95 -2.84 2.70
C TYR A 67 2.87 -2.28 3.64
N ALA A 68 1.75 -2.98 3.80
CA ALA A 68 0.70 -2.60 4.75
C ALA A 68 1.24 -2.54 6.19
N LEU A 69 2.10 -3.50 6.58
CA LEU A 69 2.75 -3.50 7.88
C LEU A 69 3.68 -2.28 8.06
N SER A 70 4.47 -1.92 7.04
CA SER A 70 5.38 -0.76 7.08
C SER A 70 4.63 0.56 7.26
N ARG A 71 3.41 0.65 6.73
CA ARG A 71 2.51 1.81 6.88
C ARG A 71 1.75 1.84 8.22
N GLY A 72 1.88 0.79 9.05
CA GLY A 72 1.10 0.68 10.27
C GLY A 72 -0.40 0.48 10.03
N ALA A 73 -0.77 0.02 8.83
CA ALA A 73 -2.15 -0.19 8.42
C ALA A 73 -2.81 -1.43 9.06
N HIS A 74 -2.15 -2.07 10.00
CA HIS A 74 -2.78 -3.12 10.80
C HIS A 74 -3.82 -2.51 11.73
N VAL A 75 -4.98 -3.15 11.77
CA VAL A 75 -6.08 -2.75 12.64
C VAL A 75 -5.62 -2.81 14.10
N ARG A 76 -5.48 -1.64 14.71
CA ARG A 76 -5.23 -1.49 16.14
C ARG A 76 -6.52 -1.07 16.80
N GLY A 77 -6.74 -1.49 18.04
CA GLY A 77 -7.85 -1.02 18.84
C GLY A 77 -7.66 0.44 19.27
N ASP A 78 -7.67 1.37 18.32
CA ASP A 78 -7.27 2.77 18.48
C ASP A 78 -7.95 3.48 19.66
N MET A 79 -9.18 3.07 20.00
CA MET A 79 -9.95 3.69 21.08
C MET A 79 -9.24 3.58 22.44
N PHE A 80 -8.64 2.43 22.75
CA PHE A 80 -7.91 2.21 24.00
C PHE A 80 -6.41 2.52 23.85
N TYR A 81 -5.84 2.19 22.70
CA TYR A 81 -4.42 2.35 22.42
C TYR A 81 -3.95 3.81 22.51
N ARG A 82 -4.71 4.75 21.96
CA ARG A 82 -4.38 6.20 21.98
C ARG A 82 -4.33 6.81 23.40
N LYS A 83 -4.99 6.18 24.39
CA LYS A 83 -4.99 6.66 25.79
C LYS A 83 -3.77 6.19 26.58
N MET A 84 -3.01 5.23 26.04
CA MET A 84 -1.86 4.67 26.75
C MET A 84 -0.60 5.50 26.48
N PRO A 85 0.32 5.61 27.45
CA PRO A 85 1.61 6.25 27.23
C PRO A 85 2.44 5.46 26.20
N PRO A 86 3.30 6.13 25.39
CA PRO A 86 4.04 5.48 24.30
C PRO A 86 4.84 4.25 24.72
N ARG A 87 5.39 4.24 25.93
CA ARG A 87 6.12 3.08 26.46
C ARG A 87 5.25 1.85 26.65
N VAL A 88 4.00 2.04 27.12
CA VAL A 88 3.06 0.92 27.29
C VAL A 88 2.61 0.41 25.91
N GLN A 89 2.36 1.31 24.97
CA GLN A 89 2.06 0.95 23.60
C GLN A 89 3.17 0.09 22.98
N GLY A 90 4.43 0.56 23.06
CA GLY A 90 5.59 -0.17 22.53
C GLY A 90 5.81 -1.52 23.20
N GLY A 91 5.54 -1.63 24.52
CA GLY A 91 5.61 -2.88 25.26
C GLY A 91 4.55 -3.88 24.82
N LEU A 92 3.30 -3.44 24.70
CA LEU A 92 2.18 -4.25 24.25
C LEU A 92 2.43 -4.76 22.81
N ASP A 93 2.80 -3.86 21.90
CA ASP A 93 3.10 -4.22 20.52
C ASP A 93 4.24 -5.25 20.44
N LEU A 94 5.31 -5.07 21.21
CA LEU A 94 6.44 -6.00 21.25
C LEU A 94 6.01 -7.41 21.69
N VAL A 95 5.18 -7.50 22.74
CA VAL A 95 4.65 -8.79 23.22
C VAL A 95 3.78 -9.45 22.13
N LEU A 96 2.91 -8.69 21.48
CA LEU A 96 2.07 -9.21 20.41
C LEU A 96 2.89 -9.67 19.20
N TYR A 97 3.95 -8.95 18.84
CA TYR A 97 4.84 -9.37 17.76
C TYR A 97 5.54 -10.70 18.08
N VAL A 98 6.02 -10.88 19.31
CA VAL A 98 6.75 -12.09 19.70
C VAL A 98 5.81 -13.29 19.88
N LEU A 99 4.64 -13.10 20.52
CA LEU A 99 3.75 -14.21 20.86
C LEU A 99 2.80 -14.63 19.71
N PHE A 100 2.38 -13.70 18.86
CA PHE A 100 1.38 -13.99 17.84
C PHE A 100 1.89 -13.82 16.44
N PHE A 101 2.55 -12.70 16.14
CA PHE A 101 2.97 -12.39 14.79
C PHE A 101 4.08 -13.35 14.31
N TYR A 102 5.17 -13.49 15.05
CA TYR A 102 6.28 -14.32 14.62
C TYR A 102 5.95 -15.82 14.55
N PRO A 103 5.27 -16.43 15.53
CA PRO A 103 4.85 -17.82 15.39
C PRO A 103 3.95 -18.04 14.17
N GLY A 104 3.03 -17.10 13.88
CA GLY A 104 2.18 -17.16 12.69
C GLY A 104 2.97 -17.04 11.38
N VAL A 105 3.88 -16.08 11.29
CA VAL A 105 4.71 -15.87 10.09
C VAL A 105 5.67 -17.04 9.88
N ILE A 106 6.30 -17.57 10.93
CA ILE A 106 7.19 -18.74 10.85
C ILE A 106 6.40 -19.97 10.39
N ALA A 107 5.21 -20.20 10.95
CA ALA A 107 4.35 -21.30 10.53
C ALA A 107 3.94 -21.17 9.06
N LEU A 108 3.60 -19.94 8.61
CA LEU A 108 3.29 -19.65 7.22
C LEU A 108 4.47 -19.93 6.30
N MET A 109 5.68 -19.51 6.69
CA MET A 109 6.89 -19.75 5.89
C MET A 109 7.22 -21.25 5.81
N TYR A 110 7.17 -21.95 6.94
CA TYR A 110 7.50 -23.37 7.01
C TYR A 110 6.52 -24.23 6.21
N SER A 111 5.21 -24.05 6.46
CA SER A 111 4.17 -24.77 5.73
C SER A 111 4.11 -24.37 4.26
N GLY A 112 4.26 -23.06 3.99
CA GLY A 112 4.28 -22.51 2.63
C GLY A 112 5.45 -23.02 1.80
N TRP A 113 6.62 -23.19 2.41
CA TRP A 113 7.79 -23.74 1.74
C TRP A 113 7.57 -25.18 1.27
N GLY A 114 7.11 -26.07 2.20
CA GLY A 114 6.78 -27.46 1.85
C GLY A 114 5.76 -27.53 0.72
N TYR A 115 4.67 -26.78 0.87
CA TYR A 115 3.58 -26.72 -0.10
C TYR A 115 4.04 -26.24 -1.51
N ALA A 116 4.90 -25.21 -1.53
CA ALA A 116 5.44 -24.68 -2.78
C ALA A 116 6.43 -25.65 -3.46
N MET A 117 7.30 -26.29 -2.68
CA MET A 117 8.28 -27.23 -3.19
C MET A 117 7.64 -28.50 -3.75
N ASP A 118 6.61 -29.03 -3.08
CA ASP A 118 5.89 -30.20 -3.58
C ASP A 118 5.16 -29.87 -4.88
N SER A 119 4.51 -28.71 -4.96
CA SER A 119 3.86 -28.23 -6.18
C SER A 119 4.85 -28.04 -7.34
N MET A 120 6.04 -27.51 -7.05
CA MET A 120 7.10 -27.33 -8.06
C MET A 120 7.65 -28.67 -8.56
N ARG A 121 7.81 -29.67 -7.68
CA ARG A 121 8.32 -31.00 -8.05
C ARG A 121 7.42 -31.74 -9.04
N ILE A 122 6.10 -31.58 -8.88
CA ILE A 122 5.10 -32.23 -9.77
C ILE A 122 4.71 -31.34 -10.95
N ASN A 123 5.30 -30.14 -11.08
CA ASN A 123 4.88 -29.13 -12.05
C ASN A 123 3.35 -28.94 -12.05
N GLU A 124 2.82 -28.68 -10.86
CA GLU A 124 1.38 -28.59 -10.64
C GLU A 124 0.74 -27.51 -11.52
N VAL A 125 -0.30 -27.91 -12.21
CA VAL A 125 -1.09 -27.06 -13.09
C VAL A 125 -2.49 -26.85 -12.51
N SER A 126 -3.17 -25.79 -12.97
CA SER A 126 -4.53 -25.49 -12.55
C SER A 126 -5.49 -26.57 -12.98
N VAL A 127 -6.40 -26.93 -12.07
CA VAL A 127 -7.52 -27.84 -12.38
C VAL A 127 -8.73 -27.08 -12.94
N ASN A 128 -8.69 -25.74 -12.94
CA ASN A 128 -9.82 -24.89 -13.33
C ASN A 128 -9.84 -24.59 -14.84
N SER A 129 -8.71 -24.78 -15.52
CA SER A 129 -8.60 -24.48 -16.95
C SER A 129 -8.01 -25.65 -17.72
N PRO A 130 -8.53 -25.95 -18.93
CA PRO A 130 -8.06 -27.03 -19.78
C PRO A 130 -6.64 -26.78 -20.32
N ILE A 131 -6.14 -25.56 -20.34
CA ILE A 131 -4.80 -25.20 -20.80
C ILE A 131 -3.72 -25.67 -19.82
N GLY A 132 -4.06 -25.86 -18.53
CA GLY A 132 -3.11 -26.28 -17.51
C GLY A 132 -2.10 -25.19 -17.14
N VAL A 133 -2.58 -24.02 -16.78
CA VAL A 133 -1.70 -22.91 -16.30
C VAL A 133 -0.94 -23.36 -15.05
N PRO A 134 0.39 -23.19 -14.99
CA PRO A 134 1.18 -23.61 -13.83
C PRO A 134 0.89 -22.73 -12.61
N ILE A 135 0.51 -23.35 -11.50
CA ILE A 135 0.16 -22.66 -10.24
C ILE A 135 1.26 -22.70 -9.19
N TRP A 136 2.32 -23.48 -9.40
CA TRP A 136 3.44 -23.56 -8.46
C TRP A 136 4.11 -22.19 -8.21
N GLN A 137 4.09 -21.29 -9.20
CA GLN A 137 4.64 -19.93 -9.06
C GLN A 137 3.90 -19.13 -8.00
N LEU A 138 2.55 -19.20 -7.98
CA LEU A 138 1.75 -18.54 -6.95
C LEU A 138 2.06 -19.10 -5.56
N LYS A 139 2.24 -20.44 -5.46
CA LYS A 139 2.59 -21.07 -4.20
C LYS A 139 3.97 -20.64 -3.69
N MET A 140 4.94 -20.39 -4.58
CA MET A 140 6.25 -19.84 -4.21
C MET A 140 6.18 -18.41 -3.66
N ILE A 141 5.14 -17.65 -4.00
CA ILE A 141 4.90 -16.31 -3.44
C ILE A 141 4.59 -16.38 -1.93
N ILE A 142 3.99 -17.47 -1.44
CA ILE A 142 3.62 -17.62 -0.03
C ILE A 142 4.85 -17.53 0.91
N PRO A 143 5.89 -18.37 0.76
CA PRO A 143 7.07 -18.25 1.59
C PRO A 143 7.86 -16.96 1.34
N ALA A 144 7.85 -16.42 0.11
CA ALA A 144 8.49 -15.15 -0.19
C ALA A 144 7.80 -13.97 0.52
N ALA A 145 6.47 -13.92 0.52
CA ALA A 145 5.69 -12.93 1.26
C ALA A 145 5.89 -13.09 2.77
N GLY A 146 5.95 -14.33 3.27
CA GLY A 146 6.27 -14.61 4.67
C GLY A 146 7.64 -14.08 5.07
N ALA A 147 8.66 -14.23 4.20
CA ALA A 147 10.00 -13.70 4.46
C ALA A 147 10.03 -12.16 4.49
N LEU A 148 9.31 -11.50 3.58
CA LEU A 148 9.16 -10.04 3.60
C LEU A 148 8.42 -9.55 4.84
N LEU A 149 7.34 -10.25 5.24
CA LEU A 149 6.62 -9.96 6.48
C LEU A 149 7.52 -10.13 7.71
N ALA A 150 8.31 -11.21 7.77
CA ALA A 150 9.25 -11.43 8.86
C ALA A 150 10.28 -10.30 8.94
N LEU A 151 10.84 -9.90 7.80
CA LEU A 151 11.81 -8.81 7.72
C LEU A 151 11.21 -7.47 8.19
N GLN A 152 10.00 -7.16 7.72
CA GLN A 152 9.29 -5.95 8.17
C GLN A 152 8.91 -6.03 9.66
N GLY A 153 8.54 -7.21 10.15
CA GLY A 153 8.29 -7.45 11.57
C GLY A 153 9.52 -7.16 12.44
N VAL A 154 10.74 -7.50 11.98
CA VAL A 154 11.98 -7.12 12.69
C VAL A 154 12.10 -5.60 12.79
N ALA A 155 11.82 -4.87 11.72
CA ALA A 155 11.84 -3.40 11.75
C ALA A 155 10.84 -2.85 12.77
N GLU A 156 9.61 -3.39 12.81
CA GLU A 156 8.61 -2.95 13.79
C GLU A 156 9.00 -3.30 15.24
N MET A 157 9.58 -4.47 15.49
CA MET A 157 10.12 -4.80 16.84
C MET A 157 11.24 -3.87 17.26
N LEU A 158 12.16 -3.52 16.35
CA LEU A 158 13.21 -2.54 16.65
C LEU A 158 12.61 -1.17 16.99
N ARG A 159 11.55 -0.75 16.29
CA ARG A 159 10.80 0.48 16.63
C ARG A 159 10.18 0.42 18.02
N CYS A 160 9.56 -0.71 18.38
CA CYS A 160 9.01 -0.91 19.71
C CYS A 160 10.10 -0.81 20.79
N ILE A 161 11.27 -1.42 20.58
CA ILE A 161 12.41 -1.35 21.50
C ILE A 161 12.93 0.08 21.65
N VAL A 162 13.06 0.82 20.56
CA VAL A 162 13.45 2.24 20.58
C VAL A 162 12.42 3.05 21.35
N CYS A 163 11.14 2.85 21.09
CA CYS A 163 10.05 3.53 21.80
C CYS A 163 10.06 3.24 23.33
N LEU A 164 10.33 2.01 23.73
CA LEU A 164 10.48 1.64 25.14
C LEU A 164 11.65 2.38 25.83
N ARG A 165 12.76 2.56 25.12
CA ARG A 165 13.97 3.23 25.65
C ARG A 165 13.82 4.75 25.66
N THR A 166 13.32 5.34 24.57
CA THR A 166 13.26 6.81 24.40
C THR A 166 11.95 7.41 24.91
N GLY A 167 10.87 6.63 24.97
CA GLY A 167 9.53 7.12 25.30
C GLY A 167 8.82 7.82 24.15
N ALA A 168 9.39 7.78 22.94
CA ALA A 168 8.83 8.37 21.73
C ALA A 168 8.93 7.37 20.56
N TRP A 169 7.93 7.38 19.69
CA TRP A 169 7.95 6.55 18.47
C TRP A 169 8.95 7.12 17.46
N PRO A 170 9.85 6.30 16.88
CA PRO A 170 10.70 6.75 15.79
C PRO A 170 9.83 7.06 14.54
N GLN A 171 10.24 8.10 13.80
CA GLN A 171 9.55 8.49 12.58
C GLN A 171 9.59 7.38 11.55
N ARG A 172 8.45 7.14 10.90
CA ARG A 172 8.30 6.23 9.76
C ARG A 172 8.60 6.97 8.47
N LEU A 173 8.94 6.22 7.42
CA LEU A 173 9.14 6.79 6.09
C LEU A 173 7.89 7.53 5.59
N HIS A 174 6.71 7.01 5.91
CA HIS A 174 5.43 7.63 5.59
C HIS A 174 5.26 8.99 6.26
N ASP A 175 5.58 9.11 7.55
CA ASP A 175 5.43 10.37 8.30
C ASP A 175 6.35 11.47 7.73
N VAL A 176 7.53 11.08 7.22
CA VAL A 176 8.46 11.99 6.55
C VAL A 176 7.91 12.46 5.21
N GLU A 177 7.37 11.54 4.41
CA GLU A 177 6.75 11.86 3.10
C GLU A 177 5.51 12.75 3.27
N GLU A 178 4.68 12.52 4.29
CA GLU A 178 3.52 13.38 4.59
C GLU A 178 3.94 14.78 5.04
N MET A 179 4.97 14.89 5.87
CA MET A 179 5.51 16.20 6.26
C MET A 179 6.09 16.97 5.08
N GLU A 180 6.85 16.28 4.21
CA GLU A 180 7.44 16.90 3.03
C GLU A 180 6.36 17.43 2.08
N THR A 181 5.32 16.64 1.81
CA THR A 181 4.19 17.06 0.98
C THR A 181 3.40 18.20 1.61
N ALA A 182 3.18 18.19 2.93
CA ALA A 182 2.51 19.27 3.64
C ALA A 182 3.30 20.59 3.55
N ILE A 183 4.63 20.53 3.71
CA ILE A 183 5.49 21.71 3.57
C ILE A 183 5.48 22.23 2.13
N LEU A 184 5.54 21.35 1.13
CA LEU A 184 5.46 21.75 -0.27
C LEU A 184 4.13 22.46 -0.60
N HIS A 185 3.01 21.95 -0.08
CA HIS A 185 1.71 22.61 -0.24
C HIS A 185 1.67 23.98 0.43
N GLN A 186 2.21 24.11 1.65
CA GLN A 186 2.29 25.42 2.32
C GLN A 186 3.11 26.43 1.52
N VAL A 187 4.27 26.03 1.01
CA VAL A 187 5.13 26.91 0.19
C VAL A 187 4.44 27.32 -1.10
N GLN A 188 3.71 26.39 -1.75
CA GLN A 188 2.94 26.68 -2.94
C GLN A 188 1.79 27.68 -2.67
N ASP A 189 1.08 27.50 -1.56
CA ASP A 189 -0.01 28.40 -1.16
C ASP A 189 0.53 29.79 -0.81
N GLU A 190 1.64 29.90 -0.11
CA GLU A 190 2.31 31.20 0.16
C GLU A 190 2.76 31.89 -1.13
N GLN A 191 3.34 31.14 -2.08
CA GLN A 191 3.71 31.70 -3.39
C GLN A 191 2.50 32.18 -4.18
N ARG A 192 1.40 31.44 -4.13
CA ARG A 192 0.14 31.79 -4.79
C ARG A 192 -0.47 33.07 -4.21
N LEU A 193 -0.54 33.16 -2.89
CA LEU A 193 -1.02 34.34 -2.18
C LEU A 193 -0.11 35.56 -2.44
N GLY A 194 1.20 35.37 -2.45
CA GLY A 194 2.16 36.43 -2.80
C GLY A 194 2.01 36.93 -4.24
N PHE A 195 1.73 36.03 -5.19
CA PHE A 195 1.49 36.37 -6.59
C PHE A 195 0.14 37.12 -6.73
N GLU A 196 -0.94 36.65 -6.09
CA GLU A 196 -2.24 37.33 -6.10
C GLU A 196 -2.17 38.73 -5.47
N ALA A 197 -1.42 38.89 -4.40
CA ALA A 197 -1.20 40.20 -3.75
C ALA A 197 -0.37 41.16 -4.63
N SER A 198 0.47 40.65 -5.53
CA SER A 198 1.27 41.44 -6.45
C SER A 198 0.54 41.82 -7.75
N MET A 199 -0.61 41.22 -8.02
CA MET A 199 -1.41 41.59 -9.16
C MET A 199 -2.06 42.96 -8.96
N PRO A 200 -1.94 43.91 -9.92
CA PRO A 200 -2.66 45.16 -9.84
C PRO A 200 -4.18 44.87 -9.85
N ALA A 201 -4.90 45.56 -8.94
CA ALA A 201 -6.36 45.44 -8.86
C ALA A 201 -6.96 45.62 -10.27
N PRO A 202 -7.96 44.77 -10.64
CA PRO A 202 -8.62 44.93 -11.93
C PRO A 202 -9.15 46.37 -12.02
N SER A 203 -8.65 47.14 -13.00
CA SER A 203 -9.10 48.47 -13.25
C SER A 203 -10.62 48.46 -13.38
N SER A 204 -11.29 49.17 -12.50
CA SER A 204 -12.75 49.39 -12.54
C SER A 204 -13.09 50.16 -13.83
N GLY A 205 -12.97 49.48 -14.97
CA GLY A 205 -13.30 50.02 -16.31
C GLY A 205 -14.79 49.89 -16.54
N HIS A 206 -15.40 51.06 -16.54
CA HIS A 206 -16.58 51.38 -17.31
C HIS A 206 -17.87 50.62 -16.97
N ARG A 207 -18.59 51.12 -15.99
CA ARG A 207 -20.04 50.92 -15.89
C ARG A 207 -20.68 51.54 -17.12
N PRO A 208 -21.40 50.85 -17.99
CA PRO A 208 -22.22 51.48 -19.00
C PRO A 208 -23.36 52.22 -18.30
N THR A 209 -23.36 53.50 -18.40
CA THR A 209 -24.53 54.35 -18.03
C THR A 209 -25.66 53.97 -18.96
N THR A 210 -26.65 53.27 -18.46
CA THR A 210 -27.97 53.17 -19.11
C THR A 210 -28.64 54.51 -19.00
N ASP A 211 -28.56 55.27 -20.07
CA ASP A 211 -29.31 56.51 -20.32
C ASP A 211 -30.77 56.12 -20.53
N THR A 212 -31.58 56.30 -19.48
CA THR A 212 -33.01 56.29 -19.56
C THR A 212 -33.46 57.73 -19.74
N SER A 213 -33.35 58.27 -20.95
CA SER A 213 -34.12 59.43 -21.35
C SER A 213 -35.50 58.96 -21.80
N GLY A 214 -36.51 59.36 -21.03
CA GLY A 214 -37.88 59.24 -21.36
C GLY A 214 -38.26 59.99 -22.60
N ASP A 215 -39.33 59.59 -23.19
CA ASP A 215 -40.32 60.54 -23.64
C ASP A 215 -41.70 59.87 -23.73
N GLY A 216 -42.62 60.55 -23.19
CA GLY A 216 -44.01 60.35 -23.16
C GLY A 216 -44.69 60.67 -24.48
N LYS A 217 -45.69 59.92 -24.72
CA LYS A 217 -47.03 60.38 -25.09
C LYS A 217 -47.95 59.15 -25.12
#